data_94bdd528c8f658cff087f298f12d37d4
#
_entry.id   94bdd528c8f658cff087f298f12d37d4
#
_cell.length_a   1.000
_cell.length_b   1.000
_cell.length_c   1.000
_cell.angle_alpha   90.00
_cell.angle_beta   90.00
_cell.angle_gamma   90.00
#
_symmetry.space_group_name_H-M   'P 1'
#
loop_
_entity.id
_entity.type
_entity.pdbx_description
1 polymer ?
#
loop_
_entity_poly.entity_id
_entity_poly.type
_entity_poly.pdbx_seq_one_letter_code
_entity_poly.pdbx_strand_id
1 'polypeptide(L)'
;MKKLLVVIDYQNDFVNGALGFKKAEALEDGIYNKVKKYLSEGYNVVFTYDTHTNEYLNTREGKNLPVSHCISNTKGHELYGRLKEFKDDINTIHINKYSFGISPQQMLKLVKRIGDDIEYIEIVGVVNNICVVSNVVTFQSQYINADI
;
A
#
# COMPACT_ATOMS: atom_id res chain seq x y z
N MET A 1 -9.71 -16.28 14.04
CA MET A 1 -9.97 -15.01 13.32
C MET A 1 -8.88 -14.84 12.25
N LYS A 2 -9.27 -14.69 11.01
CA LYS A 2 -8.35 -14.47 9.89
C LYS A 2 -8.15 -12.98 9.67
N LYS A 3 -6.90 -12.53 9.77
CA LYS A 3 -6.53 -11.11 9.71
C LYS A 3 -5.69 -10.79 8.49
N LEU A 4 -5.80 -9.55 8.03
CA LEU A 4 -5.00 -8.98 6.95
C LEU A 4 -4.46 -7.62 7.37
N LEU A 5 -3.19 -7.38 7.12
CA LEU A 5 -2.60 -6.04 7.19
C LEU A 5 -2.40 -5.49 5.78
N VAL A 6 -2.80 -4.27 5.54
CA VAL A 6 -2.57 -3.57 4.27
C VAL A 6 -1.74 -2.32 4.53
N VAL A 7 -0.56 -2.26 3.95
CA VAL A 7 0.36 -1.11 4.03
C VAL A 7 0.25 -0.32 2.73
N ILE A 8 -0.32 0.87 2.81
CA ILE A 8 -0.62 1.71 1.65
C ILE A 8 0.55 2.65 1.36
N ASP A 9 1.16 2.49 0.19
CA ASP A 9 2.06 3.43 -0.47
C ASP A 9 3.16 4.01 0.43
N TYR A 10 3.70 3.22 1.36
CA TYR A 10 4.78 3.67 2.24
C TYR A 10 6.13 3.63 1.51
N GLN A 11 6.21 4.43 0.46
CA GLN A 11 7.30 4.52 -0.51
C GLN A 11 8.17 5.74 -0.24
N ASN A 12 9.42 5.71 -0.73
CA ASN A 12 10.37 6.80 -0.50
C ASN A 12 9.82 8.16 -0.92
N ASP A 13 9.16 8.27 -2.08
CA ASP A 13 8.65 9.56 -2.56
C ASP A 13 7.55 10.15 -1.69
N PHE A 14 6.79 9.33 -0.97
CA PHE A 14 5.77 9.80 -0.02
C PHE A 14 6.31 10.02 1.40
N VAL A 15 7.51 9.57 1.72
CA VAL A 15 8.07 9.69 3.06
C VAL A 15 9.13 10.78 3.12
N ASN A 16 10.19 10.69 2.33
CA ASN A 16 11.30 11.67 2.32
C ASN A 16 11.69 12.14 0.91
N GLY A 17 10.96 11.74 -0.13
CA GLY A 17 11.19 12.13 -1.52
C GLY A 17 10.29 13.29 -1.97
N ALA A 18 9.88 13.25 -3.25
CA ALA A 18 9.22 14.37 -3.94
C ALA A 18 7.93 14.87 -3.26
N LEU A 19 7.16 13.99 -2.64
CA LEU A 19 5.93 14.30 -1.91
C LEU A 19 6.03 13.94 -0.42
N GLY A 20 7.26 13.84 0.10
CA GLY A 20 7.54 13.49 1.48
C GLY A 20 7.14 14.57 2.48
N PHE A 21 6.87 14.13 3.71
CA PHE A 21 6.58 15.03 4.83
C PHE A 21 7.06 14.42 6.15
N LYS A 22 7.49 15.28 7.08
CA LYS A 22 8.16 14.85 8.31
C LYS A 22 7.38 13.84 9.14
N LYS A 23 6.07 13.97 9.23
CA LYS A 23 5.22 13.03 9.99
C LYS A 23 5.20 11.63 9.38
N ALA A 24 5.44 11.50 8.06
CA ALA A 24 5.49 10.19 7.41
C ALA A 24 6.70 9.38 7.88
N GLU A 25 7.86 10.01 8.08
CA GLU A 25 9.05 9.33 8.59
C GLU A 25 8.82 8.72 9.97
N ALA A 26 8.08 9.41 10.84
CA ALA A 26 7.77 8.96 12.18
C ALA A 26 6.90 7.69 12.24
N LEU A 27 6.26 7.30 11.14
CA LEU A 27 5.43 6.10 11.05
C LEU A 27 6.24 4.80 10.85
N GLU A 28 7.52 4.89 10.50
CA GLU A 28 8.34 3.72 10.11
C GLU A 28 8.35 2.64 11.17
N ASP A 29 8.70 2.99 12.41
CA ASP A 29 8.81 2.01 13.50
C ASP A 29 7.48 1.32 13.80
N GLY A 30 6.39 2.09 13.83
CA GLY A 30 5.05 1.56 14.07
C GLY A 30 4.61 0.58 12.97
N ILE A 31 4.80 0.96 11.71
CA ILE A 31 4.46 0.10 10.56
C ILE A 31 5.35 -1.14 10.54
N TYR A 32 6.66 -0.99 10.72
CA TYR A 32 7.61 -2.09 10.74
C TYR A 32 7.25 -3.14 11.81
N ASN A 33 7.02 -2.70 13.05
CA ASN A 33 6.67 -3.59 14.14
C ASN A 33 5.33 -4.29 13.90
N LYS A 34 4.37 -3.60 13.32
CA LYS A 34 3.08 -4.16 12.96
C LYS A 34 3.20 -5.24 11.89
N VAL A 35 3.98 -5.00 10.85
CA VAL A 35 4.27 -6.00 9.80
C VAL A 35 4.93 -7.24 10.41
N LYS A 36 5.97 -7.05 11.24
CA LYS A 36 6.62 -8.18 11.94
C LYS A 36 5.64 -9.01 12.74
N LYS A 37 4.76 -8.35 13.48
CA LYS A 37 3.76 -9.04 14.30
C LYS A 37 2.83 -9.89 13.43
N TYR A 38 2.25 -9.31 12.37
CA TYR A 38 1.33 -10.04 11.49
C TYR A 38 2.01 -11.26 10.85
N LEU A 39 3.24 -11.10 10.36
CA LEU A 39 4.00 -12.18 9.75
C LEU A 39 4.36 -13.28 10.76
N SER A 40 4.75 -12.90 11.99
CA SER A 40 5.08 -13.87 13.04
C SER A 40 3.86 -14.68 13.52
N GLU A 41 2.67 -14.12 13.38
CA GLU A 41 1.39 -14.78 13.67
C GLU A 41 0.85 -15.58 12.46
N GLY A 42 1.57 -15.60 11.34
CA GLY A 42 1.20 -16.35 10.13
C GLY A 42 0.15 -15.67 9.25
N TYR A 43 -0.13 -14.38 9.46
CA TYR A 43 -1.06 -13.61 8.64
C TYR A 43 -0.39 -13.04 7.40
N ASN A 44 -1.19 -12.77 6.37
CA ASN A 44 -0.72 -12.09 5.18
C ASN A 44 -0.60 -10.57 5.38
N VAL A 45 0.37 -10.00 4.70
CA VAL A 45 0.57 -8.54 4.61
C VAL A 45 0.59 -8.11 3.15
N VAL A 46 -0.25 -7.17 2.79
CA VAL A 46 -0.29 -6.54 1.46
C VAL A 46 0.45 -5.22 1.51
N PHE A 47 1.38 -5.02 0.59
CA PHE A 47 2.00 -3.73 0.31
C PHE A 47 1.48 -3.19 -1.02
N THR A 48 0.92 -2.00 -1.02
CA THR A 48 0.58 -1.31 -2.26
C THR A 48 1.65 -0.30 -2.62
N TYR A 49 1.82 -0.10 -3.92
CA TYR A 49 2.75 0.87 -4.50
C TYR A 49 2.00 1.74 -5.47
N ASP A 50 1.94 3.03 -5.21
CA ASP A 50 1.58 3.98 -6.25
C ASP A 50 2.61 3.90 -7.37
N THR A 51 2.18 3.79 -8.62
CA THR A 51 3.09 3.45 -9.72
C THR A 51 2.78 4.31 -10.94
N HIS A 52 3.76 5.08 -11.37
CA HIS A 52 3.68 5.95 -12.53
C HIS A 52 4.82 5.65 -13.51
N THR A 53 4.69 6.21 -14.71
CA THR A 53 5.72 6.17 -15.75
C THR A 53 6.33 7.56 -15.94
N ASN A 54 7.36 7.67 -16.78
CA ASN A 54 7.96 8.95 -17.16
C ASN A 54 6.96 9.91 -17.83
N GLU A 55 5.83 9.38 -18.31
CA GLU A 55 4.74 10.18 -18.91
C GLU A 55 3.77 10.77 -17.87
N TYR A 56 4.08 10.67 -16.58
CA TYR A 56 3.22 11.11 -15.48
C TYR A 56 2.63 12.52 -15.70
N LEU A 57 3.46 13.50 -16.08
CA LEU A 57 3.02 14.88 -16.27
C LEU A 57 2.01 15.07 -17.41
N ASN A 58 1.93 14.12 -18.33
CA ASN A 58 0.95 14.10 -19.43
C ASN A 58 -0.37 13.43 -19.04
N THR A 59 -0.42 12.78 -17.88
CA THR A 59 -1.63 12.13 -17.37
C THR A 59 -2.61 13.15 -16.80
N ARG A 60 -3.87 12.72 -16.62
CA ARG A 60 -4.88 13.54 -15.91
C ARG A 60 -4.42 13.91 -14.51
N GLU A 61 -3.84 12.95 -13.77
CA GLU A 61 -3.35 13.19 -12.43
C GLU A 61 -2.18 14.18 -12.42
N GLY A 62 -1.20 13.99 -13.32
CA GLY A 62 -0.05 14.87 -13.42
C GLY A 62 -0.39 16.31 -13.80
N LYS A 63 -1.50 16.54 -14.53
CA LYS A 63 -1.99 17.88 -14.82
C LYS A 63 -2.58 18.58 -13.60
N ASN A 64 -3.12 17.82 -12.65
CA ASN A 64 -3.68 18.35 -11.40
C ASN A 64 -2.67 18.41 -10.26
N LEU A 65 -1.70 17.51 -10.25
CA LEU A 65 -0.58 17.47 -9.30
C LEU A 65 0.73 17.36 -10.10
N PRO A 66 1.32 18.48 -10.56
CA PRO A 66 2.48 18.45 -11.46
C PRO A 66 3.80 18.14 -10.74
N VAL A 67 3.84 17.09 -9.96
CA VAL A 67 5.02 16.58 -9.24
C VAL A 67 5.21 15.12 -9.58
N SER A 68 6.17 14.81 -10.43
CA SER A 68 6.51 13.42 -10.76
C SER A 68 6.96 12.67 -9.50
N HIS A 69 6.37 11.52 -9.25
CA HIS A 69 6.65 10.70 -8.08
C HIS A 69 6.36 9.22 -8.38
N CYS A 70 6.93 8.36 -7.57
CA CYS A 70 6.71 6.91 -7.65
C CYS A 70 6.84 6.35 -9.07
N ILE A 71 7.82 6.86 -9.81
CA ILE A 71 8.11 6.38 -11.15
C ILE A 71 8.66 4.95 -11.06
N SER A 72 8.09 4.06 -11.84
CA SER A 72 8.48 2.65 -11.88
C SER A 72 10.00 2.50 -12.08
N ASN A 73 10.61 1.53 -11.38
CA ASN A 73 12.05 1.23 -11.42
C ASN A 73 12.96 2.36 -10.90
N THR A 74 12.44 3.28 -10.08
CA THR A 74 13.25 4.29 -9.40
C THR A 74 13.27 4.05 -7.89
N LYS A 75 14.23 4.66 -7.19
CA LYS A 75 14.28 4.64 -5.71
C LYS A 75 13.03 5.24 -5.08
N GLY A 76 12.43 6.24 -5.71
CA GLY A 76 11.20 6.88 -5.22
C GLY A 76 10.03 5.91 -5.10
N HIS A 77 9.96 4.92 -5.99
CA HIS A 77 8.93 3.88 -6.00
C HIS A 77 9.14 2.79 -4.93
N GLU A 78 10.35 2.60 -4.43
CA GLU A 78 10.65 1.54 -3.46
C GLU A 78 10.03 1.84 -2.08
N LEU A 79 9.79 0.77 -1.30
CA LEU A 79 9.38 0.91 0.11
C LEU A 79 10.42 1.69 0.91
N TYR A 80 9.93 2.52 1.83
CA TYR A 80 10.78 3.32 2.69
C TYR A 80 11.43 2.47 3.80
N GLY A 81 12.71 2.78 4.07
CA GLY A 81 13.44 2.31 5.25
C GLY A 81 13.50 0.79 5.39
N ARG A 82 13.28 0.30 6.59
CA ARG A 82 13.36 -1.12 6.92
C ARG A 82 12.24 -1.99 6.35
N LEU A 83 11.18 -1.38 5.81
CA LEU A 83 10.11 -2.17 5.18
C LEU A 83 10.58 -2.95 3.96
N LYS A 84 11.69 -2.57 3.36
CA LYS A 84 12.36 -3.33 2.28
C LYS A 84 12.74 -4.76 2.68
N GLU A 85 12.97 -5.02 3.97
CA GLU A 85 13.34 -6.34 4.48
C GLU A 85 12.26 -7.39 4.23
N PHE A 86 11.00 -6.97 4.10
CA PHE A 86 9.86 -7.88 3.91
C PHE A 86 9.57 -8.24 2.46
N LYS A 87 10.35 -7.73 1.50
CA LYS A 87 10.06 -7.86 0.07
C LYS A 87 9.94 -9.31 -0.40
N ASP A 88 10.74 -10.19 0.16
CA ASP A 88 10.83 -11.59 -0.26
C ASP A 88 10.17 -12.57 0.73
N ASP A 89 9.45 -12.08 1.73
CA ASP A 89 8.70 -12.94 2.65
C ASP A 89 7.52 -13.59 1.92
N ILE A 90 7.32 -14.89 2.11
CA ILE A 90 6.30 -15.68 1.41
C ILE A 90 4.86 -15.23 1.73
N ASN A 91 4.66 -14.64 2.90
CA ASN A 91 3.35 -14.15 3.35
C ASN A 91 3.11 -12.68 2.97
N THR A 92 4.03 -12.06 2.23
CA THR A 92 3.82 -10.71 1.70
C THR A 92 3.32 -10.72 0.27
N ILE A 93 2.50 -9.73 -0.05
CA ILE A 93 1.89 -9.56 -1.36
C ILE A 93 2.13 -8.12 -1.79
N HIS A 94 2.73 -7.94 -2.97
CA HIS A 94 3.10 -6.63 -3.49
C HIS A 94 2.24 -6.29 -4.70
N ILE A 95 1.53 -5.15 -4.64
CA ILE A 95 0.59 -4.71 -5.67
C ILE A 95 1.00 -3.33 -6.17
N ASN A 96 1.45 -3.26 -7.41
CA ASN A 96 1.61 -1.98 -8.12
C ASN A 96 0.25 -1.49 -8.58
N LYS A 97 -0.22 -0.39 -8.03
CA LYS A 97 -1.49 0.21 -8.44
C LYS A 97 -1.27 1.44 -9.33
N TYR A 98 -2.18 1.64 -10.23
CA TYR A 98 -2.15 2.74 -11.22
C TYR A 98 -3.30 3.73 -11.01
N SER A 99 -3.96 3.61 -9.87
CA SER A 99 -5.07 4.45 -9.39
C SER A 99 -4.97 4.57 -7.87
N PHE A 100 -5.74 5.44 -7.24
CA PHE A 100 -5.66 5.67 -5.79
C PHE A 100 -5.96 4.40 -4.98
N GLY A 101 -7.02 3.68 -5.30
CA GLY A 101 -7.27 2.34 -4.76
C GLY A 101 -6.77 1.24 -5.70
N ILE A 102 -6.66 0.01 -5.21
CA ILE A 102 -6.40 -1.14 -6.09
C ILE A 102 -7.60 -1.36 -7.02
N SER A 103 -7.33 -1.82 -8.23
CA SER A 103 -8.38 -2.06 -9.22
C SER A 103 -9.21 -3.31 -8.90
N PRO A 104 -10.42 -3.44 -9.47
CA PRO A 104 -11.23 -4.66 -9.32
C PRO A 104 -10.48 -5.94 -9.74
N GLN A 105 -9.68 -5.87 -10.80
CA GLN A 105 -8.88 -7.00 -11.27
C GLN A 105 -7.78 -7.38 -10.28
N GLN A 106 -7.14 -6.37 -9.66
CA GLN A 106 -6.13 -6.60 -8.62
C GLN A 106 -6.78 -7.20 -7.37
N MET A 107 -7.93 -6.70 -6.96
CA MET A 107 -8.70 -7.26 -5.85
C MET A 107 -9.09 -8.73 -6.11
N LEU A 108 -9.57 -9.04 -7.30
CA LEU A 108 -9.91 -10.42 -7.66
C LEU A 108 -8.71 -11.37 -7.57
N LYS A 109 -7.54 -10.93 -8.01
CA LYS A 109 -6.29 -11.71 -7.88
C LYS A 109 -5.90 -11.90 -6.41
N LEU A 110 -6.06 -10.86 -5.60
CA LEU A 110 -5.79 -10.92 -4.16
C LEU A 110 -6.69 -11.94 -3.48
N VAL A 111 -8.01 -11.86 -3.70
CA VAL A 111 -8.99 -12.79 -3.13
C VAL A 111 -8.69 -14.24 -3.53
N LYS A 112 -8.32 -14.50 -4.78
CA LYS A 112 -7.90 -15.84 -5.22
C LYS A 112 -6.69 -16.37 -4.47
N ARG A 113 -5.81 -15.50 -4.00
CA ARG A 113 -4.59 -15.88 -3.27
C ARG A 113 -4.83 -16.09 -1.79
N ILE A 114 -5.59 -15.19 -1.14
CA ILE A 114 -5.73 -15.19 0.33
C ILE A 114 -7.11 -15.61 0.82
N GLY A 115 -8.09 -15.76 -0.07
CA GLY A 115 -9.47 -16.12 0.26
C GLY A 115 -10.38 -14.90 0.48
N ASP A 116 -11.66 -15.16 0.66
CA ASP A 116 -12.72 -14.18 0.92
C ASP A 116 -13.21 -14.19 2.38
N ASP A 117 -12.58 -15.01 3.21
CA ASP A 117 -12.92 -15.28 4.60
C ASP A 117 -12.15 -14.43 5.61
N ILE A 118 -11.66 -13.26 5.20
CA ILE A 118 -11.00 -12.30 6.08
C ILE A 118 -12.03 -11.66 7.01
N GLU A 119 -11.76 -11.69 8.31
CA GLU A 119 -12.66 -11.18 9.37
C GLU A 119 -12.19 -9.83 9.95
N TYR A 120 -10.91 -9.52 9.84
CA TYR A 120 -10.33 -8.28 10.35
C TYR A 120 -9.25 -7.74 9.39
N ILE A 121 -9.38 -6.48 9.02
CA ILE A 121 -8.42 -5.81 8.14
C ILE A 121 -7.88 -4.56 8.84
N GLU A 122 -6.58 -4.47 8.95
CA GLU A 122 -5.92 -3.26 9.44
C GLU A 122 -5.23 -2.56 8.29
N ILE A 123 -5.47 -1.26 8.14
CA ILE A 123 -4.91 -0.45 7.06
C ILE A 123 -4.02 0.63 7.66
N VAL A 124 -2.78 0.67 7.21
CA VAL A 124 -1.78 1.67 7.60
C VAL A 124 -1.14 2.27 6.35
N GLY A 125 -0.46 3.40 6.49
CA GLY A 125 0.28 4.00 5.38
C GLY A 125 -0.09 5.45 5.10
N VAL A 126 0.09 5.88 3.87
CA VAL A 126 -0.07 7.26 3.38
C VAL A 126 -0.68 7.28 1.97
N VAL A 127 -1.37 8.34 1.53
CA VAL A 127 -1.83 9.54 2.22
C VAL A 127 -3.28 9.34 2.64
N ASN A 128 -3.65 9.74 3.85
CA ASN A 128 -4.92 9.37 4.48
C ASN A 128 -6.15 9.75 3.64
N ASN A 129 -6.19 10.96 3.10
CA ASN A 129 -7.35 11.52 2.42
C ASN A 129 -7.45 11.15 0.93
N ILE A 130 -6.53 10.36 0.39
CA ILE A 130 -6.53 9.93 -1.02
C ILE A 130 -6.36 8.41 -1.10
N CYS A 131 -5.11 7.92 -1.08
CA CYS A 131 -4.82 6.50 -1.28
C CYS A 131 -5.35 5.61 -0.16
N VAL A 132 -5.21 6.04 1.11
CA VAL A 132 -5.68 5.26 2.26
C VAL A 132 -7.20 5.14 2.21
N VAL A 133 -7.93 6.23 2.14
CA VAL A 133 -9.41 6.20 2.10
C VAL A 133 -9.94 5.42 0.90
N SER A 134 -9.33 5.58 -0.27
CA SER A 134 -9.73 4.84 -1.47
C SER A 134 -9.58 3.33 -1.29
N ASN A 135 -8.50 2.87 -0.66
CA ASN A 135 -8.31 1.46 -0.37
C ASN A 135 -9.23 0.97 0.77
N VAL A 136 -9.48 1.76 1.81
CA VAL A 136 -10.47 1.41 2.84
C VAL A 136 -11.82 1.08 2.20
N VAL A 137 -12.33 1.96 1.34
CA VAL A 137 -13.60 1.75 0.63
C VAL A 137 -13.56 0.50 -0.24
N THR A 138 -12.45 0.29 -0.97
CA THR A 138 -12.29 -0.87 -1.86
C THR A 138 -12.26 -2.18 -1.07
N PHE A 139 -11.50 -2.26 0.01
CA PHE A 139 -11.44 -3.45 0.86
C PHE A 139 -12.76 -3.71 1.58
N GLN A 140 -13.42 -2.67 2.12
CA GLN A 140 -14.73 -2.82 2.75
C GLN A 140 -15.78 -3.32 1.75
N SER A 141 -15.73 -2.88 0.51
CA SER A 141 -16.64 -3.33 -0.54
C SER A 141 -16.46 -4.80 -0.92
N GLN A 142 -15.24 -5.34 -0.77
CA GLN A 142 -14.95 -6.74 -1.01
C GLN A 142 -15.23 -7.61 0.21
N TYR A 143 -14.75 -7.22 1.36
CA TYR A 143 -14.86 -7.97 2.62
C TYR A 143 -15.95 -7.34 3.51
N ILE A 144 -17.19 -7.48 3.08
CA ILE A 144 -18.35 -6.79 3.65
C ILE A 144 -18.62 -7.10 5.12
N ASN A 145 -18.15 -8.24 5.61
CA ASN A 145 -18.31 -8.67 6.99
C ASN A 145 -17.04 -8.52 7.84
N ALA A 146 -15.97 -7.98 7.26
CA ALA A 146 -14.75 -7.73 8.01
C ALA A 146 -14.82 -6.41 8.78
N ASP A 147 -14.24 -6.40 9.98
CA ASP A 147 -13.94 -5.16 10.69
C ASP A 147 -12.70 -4.50 10.05
N ILE A 148 -12.77 -3.19 9.79
CA ILE A 148 -11.67 -2.41 9.22
C ILE A 148 -11.32 -1.23 10.11
#